data_7aa1139e99e8c5105b489e012d01f01d
#
_entry.id   7aa1139e99e8c5105b489e012d01f01d
#
_cell.length_a   1.000
_cell.length_b   1.000
_cell.length_c   1.000
_cell.angle_alpha   90.00
_cell.angle_beta   90.00
_cell.angle_gamma   90.00
#
_symmetry.space_group_name_H-M   'P 1'
#
loop_
_entity.id
_entity.type
_entity.pdbx_description
1 polymer ?
#
loop_
_entity_poly.entity_id
_entity_poly.type
_entity_poly.pdbx_seq_one_letter_code
_entity_poly.pdbx_strand_id
1 'polypeptide(L)'
;AVIGVGNSAMDVARTVIRKGSHHVTLYARGSHSDASLHETQYAMLDGAKFEFSRNIVEINDNGPVFQQILYDEEGNVTGYSGEKEQVYADSVIISISQGPKSKLVNTTEGLKATRNGLLQTDEQGETTVEGIFASGDVVLGAKTVVEAVAYSKTVAEAMDAYMKEKAGKEKNEKDGKGLAGRE
;
A
#
# COMPACT_ATOMS: atom_id res chain seq x y z
N ALA A 1 2.23 -16.68 16.15
CA ALA A 1 2.59 -16.48 14.76
C ALA A 1 2.14 -15.08 14.30
N VAL A 2 2.99 -14.35 13.60
CA VAL A 2 2.66 -13.07 12.95
C VAL A 2 2.72 -13.27 11.43
N ILE A 3 1.63 -12.98 10.73
CA ILE A 3 1.57 -13.12 9.28
C ILE A 3 1.81 -11.76 8.63
N GLY A 4 2.97 -11.61 8.03
CA GLY A 4 3.47 -10.37 7.41
C GLY A 4 4.85 -9.97 7.92
N VAL A 5 5.58 -9.16 7.14
CA VAL A 5 6.95 -8.72 7.42
C VAL A 5 7.21 -7.25 7.05
N GLY A 6 6.16 -6.43 6.97
CA GLY A 6 6.28 -4.98 6.84
C GLY A 6 6.51 -4.30 8.19
N ASN A 7 6.68 -2.96 8.20
CA ASN A 7 6.93 -2.19 9.43
C ASN A 7 5.90 -2.47 10.53
N SER A 8 4.60 -2.55 10.18
CA SER A 8 3.54 -2.86 11.15
C SER A 8 3.71 -4.25 11.78
N ALA A 9 4.21 -5.24 11.02
CA ALA A 9 4.48 -6.58 11.55
C ALA A 9 5.66 -6.57 12.54
N MET A 10 6.68 -5.71 12.30
CA MET A 10 7.79 -5.51 13.24
C MET A 10 7.28 -4.93 14.56
N ASP A 11 6.44 -3.90 14.51
CA ASP A 11 5.83 -3.29 15.70
C ASP A 11 5.00 -4.30 16.50
N VAL A 12 4.19 -5.11 15.80
CA VAL A 12 3.40 -6.18 16.41
C VAL A 12 4.32 -7.20 17.10
N ALA A 13 5.31 -7.74 16.40
CA ALA A 13 6.22 -8.75 16.93
C ALA A 13 6.95 -8.24 18.18
N ARG A 14 7.52 -7.05 18.12
CA ARG A 14 8.22 -6.40 19.24
C ARG A 14 7.28 -6.15 20.43
N THR A 15 6.05 -5.72 20.15
CA THR A 15 5.05 -5.46 21.18
C THR A 15 4.67 -6.75 21.92
N VAL A 16 4.37 -7.84 21.20
CA VAL A 16 3.96 -9.10 21.84
C VAL A 16 5.12 -9.74 22.61
N ILE A 17 6.37 -9.64 22.14
CA ILE A 17 7.56 -10.08 22.89
C ILE A 17 7.65 -9.29 24.21
N ARG A 18 7.56 -7.97 24.18
CA ARG A 18 7.60 -7.12 25.39
C ARG A 18 6.42 -7.34 26.33
N LYS A 19 5.32 -7.90 25.85
CA LYS A 19 4.16 -8.31 26.66
C LYS A 19 4.29 -9.71 27.23
N GLY A 20 5.41 -10.41 26.98
CA GLY A 20 5.74 -11.69 27.60
C GLY A 20 5.57 -12.91 26.69
N SER A 21 5.36 -12.73 25.39
CA SER A 21 5.41 -13.87 24.46
C SER A 21 6.85 -14.33 24.26
N HIS A 22 7.13 -15.61 24.52
CA HIS A 22 8.49 -16.16 24.48
C HIS A 22 8.91 -16.58 23.06
N HIS A 23 7.97 -16.97 22.22
CA HIS A 23 8.24 -17.45 20.87
C HIS A 23 7.38 -16.68 19.89
N VAL A 24 8.01 -15.78 19.12
CA VAL A 24 7.35 -14.99 18.10
C VAL A 24 8.05 -15.20 16.77
N THR A 25 7.31 -15.72 15.78
CA THR A 25 7.81 -15.94 14.42
C THR A 25 6.94 -15.19 13.43
N LEU A 26 7.59 -14.44 12.55
CA LEU A 26 6.96 -13.71 11.44
C LEU A 26 7.07 -14.57 10.18
N TYR A 27 5.97 -14.69 9.45
CA TYR A 27 5.88 -15.49 8.22
C TYR A 27 5.59 -14.59 7.02
N ALA A 28 6.37 -14.76 5.96
CA ALA A 28 6.24 -14.00 4.74
C ALA A 28 6.13 -14.86 3.49
N ARG A 29 5.36 -14.38 2.52
CA ARG A 29 5.34 -14.95 1.17
C ARG A 29 6.62 -14.64 0.39
N GLY A 30 7.16 -13.42 0.57
CA GLY A 30 8.40 -13.00 -0.05
C GLY A 30 9.63 -13.73 0.50
N SER A 31 10.76 -13.54 -0.15
CA SER A 31 12.07 -14.08 0.24
C SER A 31 12.82 -13.20 1.24
N HIS A 32 12.29 -12.01 1.56
CA HIS A 32 12.91 -11.03 2.45
C HIS A 32 11.85 -10.18 3.16
N SER A 33 12.30 -9.37 4.13
CA SER A 33 11.45 -8.41 4.83
C SER A 33 11.19 -7.16 3.98
N ASP A 34 9.94 -6.70 3.96
CA ASP A 34 9.54 -5.42 3.33
C ASP A 34 9.65 -4.24 4.31
N ALA A 35 9.98 -4.49 5.57
CA ALA A 35 10.20 -3.45 6.56
C ALA A 35 11.53 -2.74 6.35
N SER A 36 11.68 -1.55 6.94
CA SER A 36 12.97 -0.87 6.98
C SER A 36 14.02 -1.73 7.67
N LEU A 37 15.29 -1.57 7.26
CA LEU A 37 16.39 -2.35 7.82
C LEU A 37 16.46 -2.21 9.36
N HIS A 38 16.27 -1.00 9.87
CA HIS A 38 16.30 -0.75 11.32
C HIS A 38 15.19 -1.48 12.06
N GLU A 39 13.95 -1.45 11.57
CA GLU A 39 12.82 -2.13 12.21
C GLU A 39 13.02 -3.65 12.19
N THR A 40 13.52 -4.21 11.09
CA THR A 40 13.85 -5.63 10.99
C THR A 40 14.94 -6.02 12.00
N GLN A 41 16.02 -5.23 12.09
CA GLN A 41 17.11 -5.47 13.06
C GLN A 41 16.63 -5.37 14.50
N TYR A 42 15.80 -4.39 14.84
CA TYR A 42 15.25 -4.25 16.19
C TYR A 42 14.32 -5.42 16.54
N ALA A 43 13.51 -5.91 15.61
CA ALA A 43 12.68 -7.08 15.85
C ALA A 43 13.54 -8.33 16.11
N MET A 44 14.63 -8.53 15.36
CA MET A 44 15.58 -9.60 15.58
C MET A 44 16.27 -9.49 16.95
N LEU A 45 16.71 -8.29 17.34
CA LEU A 45 17.33 -8.05 18.65
C LEU A 45 16.37 -8.31 19.81
N ASP A 46 15.09 -8.01 19.65
CA ASP A 46 14.05 -8.33 20.64
C ASP A 46 13.71 -9.84 20.67
N GLY A 47 14.25 -10.67 19.74
CA GLY A 47 14.12 -12.12 19.72
C GLY A 47 13.09 -12.67 18.73
N ALA A 48 12.58 -11.85 17.82
CA ALA A 48 11.69 -12.29 16.75
C ALA A 48 12.41 -13.20 15.73
N LYS A 49 11.75 -14.26 15.28
CA LYS A 49 12.22 -15.15 14.21
C LYS A 49 11.49 -14.86 12.91
N PHE A 50 12.11 -15.23 11.80
CA PHE A 50 11.57 -14.97 10.45
C PHE A 50 11.57 -16.25 9.63
N GLU A 51 10.44 -16.53 8.99
CA GLU A 51 10.23 -17.61 8.04
C GLU A 51 9.71 -17.03 6.71
N PHE A 52 10.54 -17.13 5.69
CA PHE A 52 10.25 -16.60 4.37
C PHE A 52 9.73 -17.69 3.41
N SER A 53 9.19 -17.26 2.28
CA SER A 53 8.67 -18.16 1.24
C SER A 53 7.55 -19.07 1.73
N ARG A 54 6.74 -18.58 2.65
CA ARG A 54 5.63 -19.29 3.29
C ARG A 54 4.28 -18.74 2.82
N ASN A 55 3.57 -19.50 2.02
CA ASN A 55 2.20 -19.17 1.61
C ASN A 55 1.22 -19.75 2.63
N ILE A 56 0.49 -18.88 3.33
CA ILE A 56 -0.56 -19.33 4.24
C ILE A 56 -1.77 -19.82 3.45
N VAL A 57 -2.25 -21.02 3.76
CA VAL A 57 -3.39 -21.65 3.08
C VAL A 57 -4.60 -21.83 3.99
N GLU A 58 -4.37 -21.87 5.30
CA GLU A 58 -5.42 -22.11 6.28
C GLU A 58 -4.99 -21.58 7.66
N ILE A 59 -5.94 -21.21 8.50
CA ILE A 59 -5.76 -21.00 9.94
C ILE A 59 -6.81 -21.86 10.63
N ASN A 60 -6.38 -22.76 11.49
CA ASN A 60 -7.24 -23.63 12.29
C ASN A 60 -6.93 -23.48 13.78
N ASP A 61 -7.58 -24.28 14.62
CA ASP A 61 -7.42 -24.22 16.09
C ASP A 61 -5.99 -24.50 16.58
N ASN A 62 -5.16 -25.13 15.77
CA ASN A 62 -3.76 -25.40 16.08
C ASN A 62 -2.81 -24.28 15.59
N GLY A 63 -3.30 -23.35 14.78
CA GLY A 63 -2.49 -22.27 14.19
C GLY A 63 -2.53 -22.25 12.67
N PRO A 64 -1.56 -21.55 12.03
CA PRO A 64 -1.52 -21.41 10.58
C PRO A 64 -0.97 -22.68 9.91
N VAL A 65 -1.47 -22.94 8.69
CA VAL A 65 -0.98 -23.99 7.78
C VAL A 65 -0.35 -23.31 6.58
N PHE A 66 0.86 -23.71 6.25
CA PHE A 66 1.63 -23.14 5.13
C PHE A 66 1.93 -24.15 4.03
N GLN A 67 2.19 -23.63 2.84
CA GLN A 67 2.90 -24.28 1.77
C GLN A 67 4.17 -23.51 1.45
N GLN A 68 5.26 -24.22 1.15
CA GLN A 68 6.51 -23.61 0.66
C GLN A 68 6.28 -23.02 -0.73
N ILE A 69 6.74 -21.79 -0.94
CA ILE A 69 6.76 -21.17 -2.28
C ILE A 69 8.03 -21.62 -3.00
N LEU A 70 7.86 -22.02 -4.24
CA LEU A 70 8.95 -22.44 -5.12
C LEU A 70 9.31 -21.32 -6.07
N TYR A 71 10.61 -21.09 -6.26
CA TYR A 71 11.16 -20.05 -7.13
C TYR A 71 12.05 -20.66 -8.20
N ASP A 72 12.15 -20.01 -9.35
CA ASP A 72 13.18 -20.27 -10.35
C ASP A 72 14.53 -19.60 -9.97
N GLU A 73 15.55 -19.78 -10.82
CA GLU A 73 16.87 -19.17 -10.64
C GLU A 73 16.83 -17.64 -10.70
N GLU A 74 15.79 -17.07 -11.32
CA GLU A 74 15.59 -15.63 -11.47
C GLU A 74 14.78 -15.02 -10.30
N GLY A 75 14.29 -15.87 -9.36
CA GLY A 75 13.52 -15.46 -8.20
C GLY A 75 12.02 -15.29 -8.47
N ASN A 76 11.50 -15.73 -9.61
CA ASN A 76 10.07 -15.72 -9.90
C ASN A 76 9.38 -16.92 -9.25
N VAL A 77 8.15 -16.72 -8.78
CA VAL A 77 7.33 -17.79 -8.22
C VAL A 77 6.92 -18.77 -9.33
N THR A 78 7.35 -20.01 -9.22
CA THR A 78 7.01 -21.10 -10.16
C THR A 78 5.87 -21.97 -9.66
N GLY A 79 5.56 -21.93 -8.36
CA GLY A 79 4.48 -22.72 -7.77
C GLY A 79 4.57 -22.82 -6.25
N TYR A 80 3.87 -23.84 -5.74
CA TYR A 80 3.84 -24.16 -4.32
C TYR A 80 4.18 -25.63 -4.12
N SER A 81 4.80 -25.97 -2.98
CA SER A 81 5.02 -27.38 -2.61
C SER A 81 3.69 -28.12 -2.53
N GLY A 82 3.69 -29.42 -2.84
CA GLY A 82 2.52 -30.27 -2.64
C GLY A 82 2.20 -30.53 -1.17
N GLU A 83 3.17 -30.30 -0.28
CA GLU A 83 3.04 -30.56 1.15
C GLU A 83 2.54 -29.32 1.89
N LYS A 84 1.66 -29.56 2.87
CA LYS A 84 1.18 -28.55 3.82
C LYS A 84 1.87 -28.75 5.15
N GLU A 85 2.34 -27.68 5.74
CA GLU A 85 3.00 -27.68 7.06
C GLU A 85 2.10 -26.99 8.08
N GLN A 86 1.71 -27.72 9.13
CA GLN A 86 1.01 -27.17 10.28
C GLN A 86 2.03 -26.53 11.22
N VAL A 87 1.87 -25.25 11.50
CA VAL A 87 2.63 -24.55 12.56
C VAL A 87 1.73 -24.41 13.78
N TYR A 88 2.19 -24.89 14.92
CA TYR A 88 1.47 -24.73 16.18
C TYR A 88 1.70 -23.34 16.76
N ALA A 89 0.62 -22.64 17.06
CA ALA A 89 0.66 -21.30 17.63
C ALA A 89 -0.58 -21.03 18.49
N ASP A 90 -0.36 -20.52 19.70
CA ASP A 90 -1.44 -20.13 20.62
C ASP A 90 -2.23 -18.91 20.09
N SER A 91 -1.59 -18.10 19.27
CA SER A 91 -2.19 -16.89 18.68
C SER A 91 -1.64 -16.63 17.30
N VAL A 92 -2.52 -16.19 16.40
CA VAL A 92 -2.17 -15.77 15.04
C VAL A 92 -2.59 -14.31 14.85
N ILE A 93 -1.62 -13.45 14.50
CA ILE A 93 -1.86 -12.04 14.23
C ILE A 93 -1.63 -11.78 12.74
N ILE A 94 -2.67 -11.31 12.06
CA ILE A 94 -2.60 -10.95 10.65
C ILE A 94 -2.10 -9.50 10.56
N SER A 95 -0.91 -9.31 10.01
CA SER A 95 -0.25 -8.01 9.83
C SER A 95 0.21 -7.83 8.38
N ILE A 96 -0.70 -8.11 7.46
CA ILE A 96 -0.53 -7.91 6.03
C ILE A 96 -1.04 -6.54 5.62
N SER A 97 -0.53 -6.00 4.52
CA SER A 97 -0.98 -4.72 3.98
C SER A 97 -2.48 -4.72 3.68
N GLN A 98 -3.08 -3.54 3.74
CA GLN A 98 -4.46 -3.33 3.31
C GLN A 98 -4.49 -2.93 1.83
N GLY A 99 -5.47 -3.44 1.09
CA GLY A 99 -5.72 -3.03 -0.28
C GLY A 99 -6.61 -1.79 -0.36
N PRO A 100 -6.51 -1.02 -1.45
CA PRO A 100 -7.38 0.12 -1.71
C PRO A 100 -8.85 -0.30 -1.81
N LYS A 101 -9.76 0.54 -1.31
CA LYS A 101 -11.20 0.34 -1.50
C LYS A 101 -11.62 0.91 -2.86
N SER A 102 -12.21 0.09 -3.72
CA SER A 102 -12.63 0.49 -5.07
C SER A 102 -13.91 1.35 -5.11
N LYS A 103 -14.54 1.62 -3.97
CA LYS A 103 -15.84 2.32 -3.94
C LYS A 103 -15.82 3.65 -4.70
N LEU A 104 -14.80 4.49 -4.47
CA LEU A 104 -14.68 5.81 -5.12
C LEU A 104 -14.61 5.67 -6.64
N VAL A 105 -13.75 4.78 -7.13
CA VAL A 105 -13.57 4.52 -8.58
C VAL A 105 -14.86 3.97 -9.19
N ASN A 106 -15.54 3.06 -8.50
CA ASN A 106 -16.76 2.43 -9.01
C ASN A 106 -17.99 3.37 -9.01
N THR A 107 -17.95 4.47 -8.26
CA THR A 107 -19.06 5.43 -8.14
C THR A 107 -18.81 6.77 -8.82
N THR A 108 -17.63 6.96 -9.40
CA THR A 108 -17.24 8.21 -10.10
C THR A 108 -16.93 7.91 -11.56
N GLU A 109 -17.78 8.38 -12.46
CA GLU A 109 -17.60 8.17 -13.90
C GLU A 109 -16.29 8.79 -14.37
N GLY A 110 -15.54 8.05 -15.19
CA GLY A 110 -14.26 8.50 -15.75
C GLY A 110 -13.06 8.34 -14.82
N LEU A 111 -13.27 8.12 -13.52
CA LEU A 111 -12.16 7.91 -12.58
C LEU A 111 -11.60 6.50 -12.73
N LYS A 112 -10.28 6.39 -12.96
CA LYS A 112 -9.61 5.11 -13.18
C LYS A 112 -8.64 4.77 -12.06
N ALA A 113 -8.43 3.47 -11.88
CA ALA A 113 -7.41 2.92 -11.00
C ALA A 113 -6.37 2.11 -11.77
N THR A 114 -5.19 2.00 -11.19
CA THR A 114 -4.14 1.09 -11.64
C THR A 114 -4.55 -0.36 -11.38
N ARG A 115 -3.77 -1.33 -11.89
CA ARG A 115 -3.99 -2.76 -11.62
C ARG A 115 -4.00 -3.10 -10.12
N ASN A 116 -3.28 -2.32 -9.32
CA ASN A 116 -3.20 -2.50 -7.86
C ASN A 116 -4.31 -1.76 -7.09
N GLY A 117 -5.26 -1.14 -7.79
CA GLY A 117 -6.39 -0.43 -7.20
C GLY A 117 -6.10 1.00 -6.73
N LEU A 118 -4.88 1.52 -6.94
CA LEU A 118 -4.52 2.90 -6.65
C LEU A 118 -5.11 3.84 -7.71
N LEU A 119 -5.43 5.08 -7.34
CA LEU A 119 -5.90 6.07 -8.31
C LEU A 119 -4.83 6.35 -9.37
N GLN A 120 -5.26 6.36 -10.62
CA GLN A 120 -4.41 6.72 -11.74
C GLN A 120 -4.34 8.24 -11.86
N THR A 121 -3.13 8.79 -11.77
CA THR A 121 -2.84 10.22 -11.91
C THR A 121 -1.69 10.45 -12.86
N ASP A 122 -1.54 11.67 -13.33
CA ASP A 122 -0.30 12.14 -13.92
C ASP A 122 0.78 12.43 -12.85
N GLU A 123 1.92 12.97 -13.27
CA GLU A 123 3.04 13.30 -12.37
C GLU A 123 2.69 14.45 -11.40
N GLN A 124 1.67 15.24 -11.71
CA GLN A 124 1.22 16.39 -10.94
C GLN A 124 0.03 16.05 -10.03
N GLY A 125 -0.41 14.80 -10.05
CA GLY A 125 -1.49 14.31 -9.21
C GLY A 125 -2.89 14.57 -9.75
N GLU A 126 -3.06 15.05 -10.98
CA GLU A 126 -4.36 15.14 -11.62
C GLU A 126 -4.82 13.74 -12.03
N THR A 127 -6.07 13.39 -11.67
CA THR A 127 -6.64 12.10 -11.99
C THR A 127 -7.10 12.03 -13.45
N THR A 128 -7.68 10.88 -13.84
CA THR A 128 -8.31 10.74 -15.17
C THR A 128 -9.59 11.59 -15.36
N VAL A 129 -10.02 12.30 -14.33
CA VAL A 129 -11.16 13.24 -14.37
C VAL A 129 -10.63 14.65 -14.14
N GLU A 130 -10.84 15.53 -15.10
CA GLU A 130 -10.39 16.92 -15.06
C GLU A 130 -10.79 17.63 -13.76
N GLY A 131 -9.83 18.32 -13.14
CA GLY A 131 -10.02 19.10 -11.91
C GLY A 131 -10.15 18.26 -10.64
N ILE A 132 -9.98 16.92 -10.74
CA ILE A 132 -9.88 16.04 -9.56
C ILE A 132 -8.41 15.66 -9.38
N PHE A 133 -7.86 16.01 -8.24
CA PHE A 133 -6.49 15.71 -7.85
C PHE A 133 -6.45 14.70 -6.72
N ALA A 134 -5.40 13.91 -6.65
CA ALA A 134 -5.18 12.93 -5.60
C ALA A 134 -3.72 12.88 -5.16
N SER A 135 -3.50 12.60 -3.88
CA SER A 135 -2.17 12.53 -3.29
C SER A 135 -2.10 11.50 -2.15
N GLY A 136 -0.88 11.16 -1.74
CA GLY A 136 -0.61 10.23 -0.65
C GLY A 136 -0.87 8.77 -1.01
N ASP A 137 -1.26 7.97 -0.03
CA ASP A 137 -1.39 6.50 -0.15
C ASP A 137 -2.37 6.04 -1.23
N VAL A 138 -3.38 6.84 -1.54
CA VAL A 138 -4.37 6.50 -2.57
C VAL A 138 -3.76 6.49 -3.98
N VAL A 139 -2.61 7.16 -4.18
CA VAL A 139 -1.86 7.24 -5.46
C VAL A 139 -0.58 6.42 -5.39
N LEU A 140 0.21 6.60 -4.31
CA LEU A 140 1.55 6.04 -4.18
C LEU A 140 1.58 4.65 -3.53
N GLY A 141 0.43 4.17 -3.02
CA GLY A 141 0.39 3.02 -2.12
C GLY A 141 0.81 3.41 -0.69
N ALA A 142 0.86 2.42 0.20
CA ALA A 142 1.24 2.65 1.60
C ALA A 142 2.68 3.17 1.69
N LYS A 143 2.84 4.42 2.10
CA LYS A 143 4.10 5.14 2.21
C LYS A 143 4.21 5.83 3.58
N THR A 144 5.34 6.49 3.81
CA THR A 144 5.55 7.30 5.02
C THR A 144 4.77 8.61 4.97
N VAL A 145 4.48 9.18 6.14
CA VAL A 145 3.88 10.52 6.24
C VAL A 145 4.74 11.58 5.53
N VAL A 146 6.07 11.45 5.60
CA VAL A 146 7.00 12.38 4.94
C VAL A 146 6.83 12.34 3.42
N GLU A 147 6.75 11.17 2.83
CA GLU A 147 6.52 10.99 1.38
C GLU A 147 5.15 11.52 0.97
N ALA A 148 4.10 11.23 1.74
CA ALA A 148 2.76 11.74 1.49
C ALA A 148 2.72 13.27 1.51
N VAL A 149 3.33 13.91 2.50
CA VAL A 149 3.42 15.38 2.61
C VAL A 149 4.26 15.97 1.48
N ALA A 150 5.39 15.36 1.12
CA ALA A 150 6.24 15.85 0.04
C ALA A 150 5.49 15.86 -1.30
N TYR A 151 4.82 14.76 -1.64
CA TYR A 151 4.05 14.66 -2.87
C TYR A 151 2.84 15.61 -2.85
N SER A 152 2.16 15.78 -1.70
CA SER A 152 1.02 16.70 -1.58
C SER A 152 1.38 18.16 -1.87
N LYS A 153 2.63 18.59 -1.63
CA LYS A 153 3.08 19.95 -2.01
C LYS A 153 3.07 20.13 -3.52
N THR A 154 3.62 19.18 -4.27
CA THR A 154 3.60 19.19 -5.74
C THR A 154 2.16 19.24 -6.27
N VAL A 155 1.29 18.41 -5.70
CA VAL A 155 -0.13 18.38 -6.10
C VAL A 155 -0.85 19.69 -5.78
N ALA A 156 -0.56 20.31 -4.63
CA ALA A 156 -1.15 21.60 -4.27
C ALA A 156 -0.73 22.73 -5.23
N GLU A 157 0.53 22.74 -5.67
CA GLU A 157 1.02 23.69 -6.67
C GLU A 157 0.32 23.49 -8.03
N ALA A 158 0.13 22.23 -8.43
CA ALA A 158 -0.61 21.89 -9.65
C ALA A 158 -2.09 22.31 -9.59
N MET A 159 -2.75 22.11 -8.45
CA MET A 159 -4.12 22.56 -8.21
C MET A 159 -4.23 24.10 -8.32
N ASP A 160 -3.29 24.83 -7.72
CA ASP A 160 -3.27 26.29 -7.80
C ASP A 160 -3.10 26.78 -9.26
N ALA A 161 -2.18 26.16 -10.01
CA ALA A 161 -1.97 26.45 -11.42
C ALA A 161 -3.23 26.19 -12.26
N TYR A 162 -3.85 25.02 -12.06
CA TYR A 162 -5.11 24.67 -12.73
C TYR A 162 -6.22 25.67 -12.45
N MET A 163 -6.42 26.07 -11.19
CA MET A 163 -7.44 27.04 -10.82
C MET A 163 -7.20 28.41 -11.45
N LYS A 164 -5.95 28.88 -11.52
CA LYS A 164 -5.58 30.14 -12.17
C LYS A 164 -5.84 30.12 -13.68
N GLU A 165 -5.49 29.03 -14.34
CA GLU A 165 -5.74 28.85 -15.77
C GLU A 165 -7.24 28.83 -16.07
N LYS A 166 -8.03 28.12 -15.30
CA LYS A 166 -9.48 28.04 -15.46
C LYS A 166 -10.15 29.39 -15.25
N ALA A 167 -9.77 30.11 -14.21
CA ALA A 167 -10.28 31.47 -13.96
C ALA A 167 -9.93 32.47 -15.11
N GLY A 168 -8.74 32.34 -15.71
CA GLY A 168 -8.32 33.11 -16.86
C GLY A 168 -9.16 32.81 -18.10
N LYS A 169 -9.48 31.56 -18.38
CA LYS A 169 -10.33 31.15 -19.49
C LYS A 169 -11.77 31.67 -19.34
N GLU A 170 -12.36 31.57 -18.16
CA GLU A 170 -13.71 32.07 -17.87
C GLU A 170 -13.81 33.60 -18.02
N LYS A 171 -12.76 34.34 -17.68
CA LYS A 171 -12.71 35.80 -17.85
C LYS A 171 -12.67 36.17 -19.32
N ASN A 172 -11.82 35.51 -20.10
CA ASN A 172 -11.70 35.76 -21.53
C ASN A 172 -12.98 35.43 -22.30
N GLU A 173 -13.70 34.37 -21.91
CA GLU A 173 -15.00 34.02 -22.51
C GLU A 173 -16.09 35.06 -22.21
N LYS A 174 -16.09 35.65 -21.01
CA LYS A 174 -17.04 36.70 -20.63
C LYS A 174 -16.74 37.99 -21.36
N ASP A 175 -15.47 38.37 -21.47
CA ASP A 175 -15.05 39.58 -22.19
C ASP A 175 -15.29 39.45 -23.71
N GLY A 176 -15.09 38.25 -24.30
CA GLY A 176 -15.38 37.98 -25.71
C GLY A 176 -16.87 38.01 -26.06
N LYS A 177 -17.76 37.59 -25.18
CA LYS A 177 -19.21 37.67 -25.36
C LYS A 177 -19.77 39.10 -25.21
N GLY A 178 -19.06 39.95 -24.46
CA GLY A 178 -19.44 41.35 -24.28
C GLY A 178 -19.20 42.24 -25.52
N LEU A 179 -18.32 41.83 -26.43
CA LEU A 179 -17.99 42.52 -27.67
C LEU A 179 -18.88 42.13 -28.85
N ALA A 180 -19.43 40.91 -28.85
CA ALA A 180 -20.29 40.42 -29.94
C ALA A 180 -21.77 40.88 -29.87
N GLY A 181 -22.16 41.62 -28.83
CA GLY A 181 -23.54 42.11 -28.62
C GLY A 181 -23.71 43.62 -28.85
N ARG A 182 -22.77 44.27 -29.52
CA ARG A 182 -22.82 45.73 -29.84
C ARG A 182 -22.71 46.00 -31.33
N GLU A 183 -23.30 45.19 -32.16
CA GLU A 183 -23.59 45.54 -33.58
C GLU A 183 -25.09 45.65 -33.82
#